data_f139e7d5a96d9b8cf663e7f8952d7e0e
#
_entry.id   f139e7d5a96d9b8cf663e7f8952d7e0e
#
_cell.length_a   1.000
_cell.length_b   1.000
_cell.length_c   1.000
_cell.angle_alpha   90.00
_cell.angle_beta   90.00
_cell.angle_gamma   90.00
#
_symmetry.space_group_name_H-M   'P 1'
#
loop_
_entity.id
_entity.type
_entity.pdbx_description
1 polymer ?
#
loop_
_entity_poly.entity_id
_entity_poly.type
_entity_poly.pdbx_seq_one_letter_code
_entity_poly.pdbx_strand_id
1 'polypeptide(L)'
;REIAFSSLMPDEITDDKMTISDSHPLGTLLERELEEEIYKAIDKLPNECRRVFDKSRFEGKSYEEISQELGISVNTVKYHIKNALASLQMSLSKYLITLLLFFFG
;
A
#
# COMPACT_ATOMS: atom_id res chain seq x y z
N ARG A 1 4.86 5.41 -11.77
CA ARG A 1 4.37 5.17 -10.40
C ARG A 1 4.40 3.69 -10.11
N GLU A 2 5.34 3.28 -9.32
CA GLU A 2 5.51 1.89 -8.94
C GLU A 2 5.64 1.76 -7.45
N ILE A 3 5.09 0.68 -6.90
CA ILE A 3 5.22 0.38 -5.49
C ILE A 3 5.50 -1.10 -5.34
N ALA A 4 6.51 -1.42 -4.53
CA ALA A 4 6.79 -2.80 -4.22
C ALA A 4 5.76 -3.28 -3.21
N PHE A 5 5.13 -4.40 -3.50
CA PHE A 5 4.11 -4.95 -2.64
C PHE A 5 4.63 -5.12 -1.22
N SER A 6 5.89 -5.55 -1.10
CA SER A 6 6.52 -5.76 0.20
C SER A 6 6.65 -4.51 1.03
N SER A 7 6.63 -3.31 0.42
CA SER A 7 6.76 -2.07 1.17
C SER A 7 5.52 -1.75 2.00
N LEU A 8 4.41 -2.42 1.74
CA LEU A 8 3.17 -2.24 2.48
C LEU A 8 2.96 -3.30 3.54
N MET A 9 3.85 -4.27 3.63
CA MET A 9 3.72 -5.40 4.55
C MET A 9 4.69 -5.27 5.71
N PRO A 10 4.36 -5.84 6.88
CA PRO A 10 5.33 -5.93 7.98
C PRO A 10 6.55 -6.72 7.56
N ASP A 11 7.70 -6.39 8.10
CA ASP A 11 8.96 -7.01 7.72
C ASP A 11 8.97 -8.53 7.89
N GLU A 12 8.29 -9.02 8.90
CA GLU A 12 8.27 -10.46 9.15
C GLU A 12 7.52 -11.26 8.10
N ILE A 13 6.81 -10.59 7.19
CA ILE A 13 6.06 -11.27 6.15
C ILE A 13 6.80 -11.25 4.81
N THR A 14 7.92 -10.58 4.75
CA THR A 14 8.66 -10.45 3.50
C THR A 14 9.57 -11.65 3.25
N ASP A 15 9.03 -12.83 3.34
CA ASP A 15 9.79 -14.04 3.07
C ASP A 15 9.73 -14.37 1.58
N ASP A 16 10.89 -14.53 0.98
CA ASP A 16 11.00 -14.84 -0.44
C ASP A 16 10.26 -16.10 -0.83
N LYS A 17 10.11 -17.00 0.10
CA LYS A 17 9.47 -18.28 -0.17
C LYS A 17 7.99 -18.15 -0.45
N MET A 18 7.42 -16.99 -0.11
CA MET A 18 6.02 -16.73 -0.37
C MET A 18 5.79 -16.11 -1.73
N THR A 19 6.82 -15.95 -2.51
CA THR A 19 6.71 -15.34 -3.82
C THR A 19 5.95 -16.25 -4.77
N ILE A 20 4.96 -15.68 -5.45
CA ILE A 20 4.23 -16.42 -6.46
C ILE A 20 5.11 -16.50 -7.70
N SER A 21 5.25 -17.70 -8.23
CA SER A 21 6.12 -17.93 -9.38
C SER A 21 5.64 -17.14 -10.60
N ASP A 22 6.56 -16.49 -11.28
CA ASP A 22 6.24 -15.76 -12.50
C ASP A 22 5.74 -16.69 -13.61
N SER A 23 6.05 -17.96 -13.52
CA SER A 23 5.61 -18.92 -14.52
C SER A 23 4.15 -19.32 -14.33
N HIS A 24 3.50 -18.86 -13.27
CA HIS A 24 2.12 -19.22 -12.98
C HIS A 24 1.18 -18.10 -13.44
N PRO A 25 0.41 -18.32 -14.53
CA PRO A 25 -0.43 -17.26 -15.09
C PRO A 25 -1.45 -16.68 -14.10
N LEU A 26 -2.05 -17.55 -13.28
CA LEU A 26 -3.04 -17.11 -12.30
C LEU A 26 -2.41 -16.22 -11.25
N GLY A 27 -1.21 -16.57 -10.79
CA GLY A 27 -0.49 -15.76 -9.81
C GLY A 27 -0.19 -14.36 -10.35
N THR A 28 0.26 -14.29 -11.60
CA THR A 28 0.55 -13.01 -12.23
C THR A 28 -0.70 -12.15 -12.36
N LEU A 29 -1.82 -12.75 -12.71
CA LEU A 29 -3.09 -12.03 -12.83
C LEU A 29 -3.53 -11.47 -11.49
N LEU A 30 -3.47 -12.29 -10.44
CA LEU A 30 -3.85 -11.85 -9.10
C LEU A 30 -2.97 -10.70 -8.61
N GLU A 31 -1.67 -10.81 -8.86
CA GLU A 31 -0.73 -9.78 -8.46
C GLU A 31 -1.07 -8.46 -9.12
N ARG A 32 -1.37 -8.50 -10.40
CA ARG A 32 -1.74 -7.29 -11.16
C ARG A 32 -3.02 -6.66 -10.62
N GLU A 33 -4.02 -7.49 -10.34
CA GLU A 33 -5.29 -7.00 -9.81
C GLU A 33 -5.14 -6.39 -8.43
N LEU A 34 -4.31 -7.00 -7.58
CA LEU A 34 -4.03 -6.44 -6.27
C LEU A 34 -3.31 -5.10 -6.38
N GLU A 35 -2.37 -5.00 -7.30
CA GLU A 35 -1.67 -3.75 -7.55
C GLU A 35 -2.64 -2.65 -7.95
N GLU A 36 -3.55 -2.95 -8.85
CA GLU A 36 -4.56 -1.98 -9.27
C GLU A 36 -5.44 -1.54 -8.10
N GLU A 37 -5.82 -2.47 -7.24
CA GLU A 37 -6.63 -2.14 -6.07
C GLU A 37 -5.86 -1.26 -5.09
N ILE A 38 -4.57 -1.51 -4.94
CA ILE A 38 -3.72 -0.67 -4.08
C ILE A 38 -3.68 0.76 -4.63
N TYR A 39 -3.44 0.92 -5.92
CA TYR A 39 -3.40 2.26 -6.51
C TYR A 39 -4.74 2.98 -6.39
N LYS A 40 -5.83 2.27 -6.58
CA LYS A 40 -7.17 2.86 -6.40
C LYS A 40 -7.36 3.33 -4.95
N ALA A 41 -6.92 2.51 -4.00
CA ALA A 41 -7.04 2.87 -2.58
C ALA A 41 -6.18 4.09 -2.24
N ILE A 42 -4.97 4.16 -2.79
CA ILE A 42 -4.10 5.32 -2.58
C ILE A 42 -4.76 6.57 -3.13
N ASP A 43 -5.35 6.49 -4.31
CA ASP A 43 -6.00 7.63 -4.94
C ASP A 43 -7.21 8.13 -4.15
N LYS A 44 -7.80 7.27 -3.32
CA LYS A 44 -8.94 7.65 -2.49
C LYS A 44 -8.55 8.26 -1.15
N LEU A 45 -7.27 8.26 -0.81
CA LEU A 45 -6.82 8.85 0.45
C LEU A 45 -7.09 10.35 0.45
N PRO A 46 -7.36 10.93 1.63
CA PRO A 46 -7.47 12.39 1.73
C PRO A 46 -6.19 13.04 1.20
N ASN A 47 -6.33 14.22 0.61
CA ASN A 47 -5.24 14.88 -0.10
C ASN A 47 -3.94 14.95 0.71
N GLU A 48 -4.01 15.43 1.94
CA GLU A 48 -2.82 15.57 2.77
C GLU A 48 -2.18 14.23 3.06
N CYS A 49 -3.00 13.27 3.43
CA CYS A 49 -2.55 11.92 3.73
C CYS A 49 -1.89 11.28 2.51
N ARG A 50 -2.49 11.45 1.34
CA ARG A 50 -1.94 10.92 0.10
C ARG A 50 -0.60 11.56 -0.24
N ARG A 51 -0.50 12.87 -0.07
CA ARG A 51 0.77 13.57 -0.34
C ARG A 51 1.91 13.05 0.53
N VAL A 52 1.62 12.89 1.82
CA VAL A 52 2.61 12.35 2.75
C VAL A 52 2.97 10.92 2.36
N PHE A 53 1.98 10.10 2.06
CA PHE A 53 2.20 8.72 1.67
C PHE A 53 3.05 8.62 0.40
N ASP A 54 2.71 9.39 -0.62
CA ASP A 54 3.45 9.38 -1.89
C ASP A 54 4.90 9.80 -1.68
N LYS A 55 5.15 10.83 -0.90
CA LYS A 55 6.52 11.28 -0.64
C LYS A 55 7.33 10.23 0.09
N SER A 56 6.70 9.52 0.99
CA SER A 56 7.38 8.48 1.75
C SER A 56 7.65 7.24 0.89
N ARG A 57 6.63 6.73 0.21
CA ARG A 57 6.71 5.43 -0.46
C ARG A 57 7.21 5.49 -1.89
N PHE A 58 6.90 6.56 -2.62
CA PHE A 58 7.31 6.66 -4.01
C PHE A 58 8.54 7.52 -4.20
N GLU A 59 8.72 8.54 -3.37
CA GLU A 59 9.88 9.42 -3.48
C GLU A 59 10.99 9.06 -2.51
N GLY A 60 10.73 8.16 -1.57
CA GLY A 60 11.75 7.68 -0.63
C GLY A 60 12.23 8.73 0.36
N LYS A 61 11.42 9.72 0.66
CA LYS A 61 11.81 10.79 1.58
C LYS A 61 11.63 10.36 3.02
N SER A 62 12.50 10.88 3.89
CA SER A 62 12.40 10.64 5.32
C SER A 62 11.26 11.46 5.91
N TYR A 63 10.81 11.08 7.09
CA TYR A 63 9.74 11.81 7.77
C TYR A 63 10.17 13.25 8.07
N GLU A 64 11.45 13.47 8.40
CA GLU A 64 11.94 14.82 8.61
C GLU A 64 11.87 15.65 7.34
N GLU A 65 12.28 15.07 6.22
CA GLU A 65 12.21 15.76 4.93
C GLU A 65 10.78 16.12 4.57
N ILE A 66 9.87 15.19 4.76
CA ILE A 66 8.45 15.42 4.47
C ILE A 66 7.90 16.52 5.36
N SER A 67 8.26 16.49 6.64
CA SER A 67 7.79 17.49 7.59
C SER A 67 8.25 18.88 7.19
N GLN A 68 9.48 19.01 6.74
CA GLN A 68 10.01 20.29 6.29
C GLN A 68 9.35 20.76 4.99
N GLU A 69 9.14 19.85 4.05
CA GLU A 69 8.55 20.23 2.77
C GLU A 69 7.10 20.67 2.91
N LEU A 70 6.35 20.03 3.79
CA LEU A 70 4.92 20.31 3.93
C LEU A 70 4.61 21.27 5.09
N GLY A 71 5.62 21.64 5.88
CA GLY A 71 5.40 22.53 6.99
C GLY A 71 4.57 21.94 8.12
N ILE A 72 4.70 20.64 8.36
CA ILE A 72 4.00 19.95 9.43
C ILE A 72 5.02 19.24 10.31
N SER A 73 4.58 18.80 11.49
CA SER A 73 5.48 18.11 12.41
C SER A 73 5.74 16.67 11.97
N VAL A 74 6.85 16.11 12.43
CA VAL A 74 7.14 14.70 12.19
C VAL A 74 6.02 13.81 12.75
N ASN A 75 5.48 14.17 13.90
CA ASN A 75 4.36 13.40 14.47
C ASN A 75 3.14 13.42 13.54
N THR A 76 2.87 14.54 12.90
CA THR A 76 1.79 14.64 11.94
C THR A 76 2.06 13.77 10.71
N VAL A 77 3.32 13.75 10.26
CA VAL A 77 3.71 12.84 9.17
C VAL A 77 3.41 11.40 9.54
N LYS A 78 3.84 10.98 10.73
CA LYS A 78 3.58 9.61 11.21
C LYS A 78 2.09 9.31 11.29
N TYR A 79 1.31 10.28 11.72
CA TYR A 79 -0.14 10.15 11.82
C TYR A 79 -0.74 9.87 10.43
N HIS A 80 -0.32 10.63 9.43
CA HIS A 80 -0.80 10.42 8.07
C HIS A 80 -0.39 9.08 7.49
N ILE A 81 0.84 8.65 7.76
CA ILE A 81 1.30 7.34 7.29
C ILE A 81 0.47 6.22 7.93
N LYS A 82 0.25 6.32 9.24
CA LYS A 82 -0.55 5.32 9.95
C LYS A 82 -1.96 5.24 9.38
N ASN A 83 -2.58 6.40 9.14
CA ASN A 83 -3.92 6.44 8.59
C ASN A 83 -3.97 5.90 7.16
N ALA A 84 -2.96 6.22 6.36
CA ALA A 84 -2.89 5.71 4.99
C ALA A 84 -2.83 4.19 5.00
N LEU A 85 -1.93 3.63 5.82
CA LEU A 85 -1.78 2.18 5.88
C LEU A 85 -3.05 1.50 6.39
N ALA A 86 -3.71 2.08 7.37
CA ALA A 86 -4.97 1.53 7.88
C ALA A 86 -6.04 1.53 6.80
N SER A 87 -6.15 2.62 6.04
CA SER A 87 -7.12 2.71 4.95
C SER A 87 -6.83 1.70 3.86
N LEU A 88 -5.55 1.52 3.51
CA LEU A 88 -5.15 0.55 2.50
C LEU A 88 -5.47 -0.87 2.97
N GLN A 89 -5.21 -1.17 4.23
CA GLN A 89 -5.52 -2.49 4.77
C GLN A 89 -7.02 -2.78 4.69
N MET A 90 -7.84 -1.80 5.03
CA MET A 90 -9.29 -1.97 4.94
C MET A 90 -9.75 -2.24 3.51
N SER A 91 -9.23 -1.48 2.57
CA SER A 91 -9.60 -1.64 1.16
C SER A 91 -9.19 -3.01 0.64
N LEU A 92 -7.97 -3.44 0.97
CA LEU A 92 -7.49 -4.73 0.53
C LEU A 92 -8.25 -5.88 1.18
N SER A 93 -8.60 -5.73 2.46
CA SER A 93 -9.38 -6.75 3.16
C SER A 93 -10.74 -6.94 2.50
N LYS A 94 -11.41 -5.85 2.16
CA LYS A 94 -12.70 -5.93 1.48
C LYS A 94 -12.58 -6.61 0.13
N TYR A 95 -11.54 -6.28 -0.61
CA TYR A 95 -11.30 -6.89 -1.90
C TYR A 95 -11.07 -8.40 -1.78
N LEU A 96 -10.24 -8.81 -0.81
CA LEU A 96 -9.95 -10.21 -0.59
C LEU A 96 -11.19 -10.99 -0.14
N ILE A 97 -12.02 -10.40 0.71
CA ILE A 97 -13.25 -11.02 1.15
C ILE A 97 -14.19 -11.22 -0.03
N THR A 98 -14.30 -10.21 -0.88
CA THR A 98 -15.14 -10.28 -2.08
C THR A 98 -14.66 -11.40 -2.99
N LEU A 99 -13.35 -11.51 -3.19
CA LEU A 99 -12.77 -12.58 -4.00
C LEU A 99 -13.09 -13.96 -3.42
N LEU A 100 -12.95 -14.11 -2.11
CA LEU A 100 -13.24 -15.37 -1.46
C LEU A 100 -14.70 -15.76 -1.63
N LEU A 101 -15.60 -14.81 -1.45
CA LEU A 101 -17.02 -15.07 -1.63
C LEU A 101 -17.34 -15.45 -3.07
N PHE A 102 -16.66 -14.81 -4.02
CA PHE A 102 -16.85 -15.13 -5.43
C PHE A 102 -16.42 -16.57 -5.76
N PHE A 103 -15.29 -17.01 -5.20
CA PHE A 103 -14.74 -18.33 -5.50
C PHE A 103 -15.36 -19.44 -4.68
N PHE A 104 -15.82 -19.15 -3.48
CA PHE A 104 -16.33 -20.18 -2.58
C PHE A 104 -17.83 -20.03 -2.25
N GLY A 105 -18.40 -18.97 -2.71
CA GLY A 105 -19.82 -18.74 -2.52
C GLY A 105 -20.61 -19.16 -3.71
#